data_565b0eddb04893e6cadaf57fbf4ec89c
#
_entry.id   565b0eddb04893e6cadaf57fbf4ec89c
#
_cell.length_a   1.000
_cell.length_b   1.000
_cell.length_c   1.000
_cell.angle_alpha   90.00
_cell.angle_beta   90.00
_cell.angle_gamma   90.00
#
_symmetry.space_group_name_H-M   'P 1'
#
loop_
_entity.id
_entity.type
_entity.pdbx_description
1 polymer ?
#
loop_
_entity_poly.entity_id
_entity_poly.type
_entity_poly.pdbx_seq_one_letter_code
_entity_poly.pdbx_strand_id
1 'polypeptide(L)'
;MDKKGKIERTVIILMVIALWMLAALNSYIPEKAEPADEHEGILRFHVIANSDSARDQELKLGVRDYVLPKIEKEITSRMTGADADCDIAEEYAEHNLERIKKWALRYVRDKGFDYDVTTEVGVKAIPAKQYDDLYFPAGNYKALTITIGEGKGQNWWCVVFPPL
;
A
#
# COMPACT_ATOMS: atom_id res chain seq x y z
N MET A 1 55.34 26.08 19.34
CA MET A 1 54.23 25.17 19.02
C MET A 1 54.08 25.15 17.50
N ASP A 2 54.47 24.05 16.89
CA ASP A 2 54.74 23.97 15.45
C ASP A 2 53.45 24.06 14.64
N LYS A 3 53.37 24.97 13.66
CA LYS A 3 52.23 25.15 12.76
C LYS A 3 51.85 23.84 12.04
N LYS A 4 52.84 23.00 11.75
CA LYS A 4 52.66 21.73 11.07
C LYS A 4 51.83 20.72 11.91
N GLY A 5 52.13 20.59 13.20
CA GLY A 5 51.41 19.73 14.10
C GLY A 5 49.96 20.19 14.38
N LYS A 6 49.70 21.51 14.25
CA LYS A 6 48.33 22.05 14.39
C LYS A 6 47.48 21.71 13.16
N ILE A 7 48.04 21.75 11.95
CA ILE A 7 47.37 21.40 10.70
C ILE A 7 47.09 19.91 10.68
N GLU A 8 48.02 19.04 11.05
CA GLU A 8 47.81 17.58 11.10
C GLU A 8 46.69 17.20 12.05
N ARG A 9 46.61 17.79 13.25
CA ARG A 9 45.52 17.54 14.19
C ARG A 9 44.14 17.97 13.65
N THR A 10 44.10 19.13 12.95
CA THR A 10 42.86 19.62 12.34
C THR A 10 42.38 18.69 11.24
N VAL A 11 43.29 18.19 10.39
CA VAL A 11 42.97 17.24 9.32
C VAL A 11 42.43 15.91 9.89
N ILE A 12 43.06 15.40 10.95
CA ILE A 12 42.59 14.16 11.63
C ILE A 12 41.21 14.37 12.20
N ILE A 13 40.91 15.49 12.86
CA ILE A 13 39.59 15.79 13.41
C ILE A 13 38.53 15.86 12.31
N LEU A 14 38.84 16.53 11.19
CA LEU A 14 37.92 16.60 10.06
C LEU A 14 37.65 15.23 9.41
N MET A 15 38.68 14.37 9.32
CA MET A 15 38.50 12.99 8.83
C MET A 15 37.63 12.17 9.75
N VAL A 16 37.80 12.28 11.07
CA VAL A 16 36.99 11.58 12.06
C VAL A 16 35.52 12.05 11.98
N ILE A 17 35.27 13.35 11.84
CA ILE A 17 33.92 13.92 11.67
C ILE A 17 33.28 13.43 10.36
N ALA A 18 34.06 13.41 9.28
CA ALA A 18 33.58 12.90 7.99
C ALA A 18 33.19 11.40 8.07
N LEU A 19 34.02 10.59 8.75
CA LEU A 19 33.73 9.18 8.98
C LEU A 19 32.45 8.95 9.83
N TRP A 20 32.28 9.78 10.87
CA TRP A 20 31.08 9.76 11.69
C TRP A 20 29.83 10.18 10.92
N MET A 21 29.93 11.20 10.07
CA MET A 21 28.83 11.61 9.20
C MET A 21 28.49 10.52 8.18
N LEU A 22 29.49 9.86 7.60
CA LEU A 22 29.26 8.72 6.69
C LEU A 22 28.57 7.54 7.40
N ALA A 23 29.00 7.22 8.62
CA ALA A 23 28.38 6.18 9.44
C ALA A 23 26.93 6.54 9.81
N ALA A 24 26.68 7.80 10.18
CA ALA A 24 25.33 8.29 10.47
C ALA A 24 24.42 8.26 9.22
N LEU A 25 24.97 8.63 8.04
CA LEU A 25 24.22 8.53 6.78
C LEU A 25 23.88 7.09 6.43
N ASN A 26 24.79 6.16 6.65
CA ASN A 26 24.57 4.74 6.41
C ASN A 26 23.53 4.14 7.36
N SER A 27 23.43 4.67 8.59
CA SER A 27 22.37 4.27 9.56
C SER A 27 20.99 4.86 9.20
N TYR A 28 20.95 5.85 8.32
CA TYR A 28 19.70 6.47 7.85
C TYR A 28 19.17 5.84 6.54
N ILE A 29 19.95 4.93 5.92
CA ILE A 29 19.41 4.12 4.83
C ILE A 29 18.40 3.19 5.49
N PRO A 30 17.07 3.33 5.23
CA PRO A 30 16.11 2.38 5.76
C PRO A 30 16.55 1.01 5.24
N GLU A 31 16.85 0.12 6.17
CA GLU A 31 17.11 -1.28 5.87
C GLU A 31 15.98 -1.73 4.95
N LYS A 32 16.37 -2.13 3.72
CA LYS A 32 15.39 -2.68 2.77
C LYS A 32 14.79 -3.85 3.51
N ALA A 33 13.56 -3.66 3.99
CA ALA A 33 12.86 -4.69 4.74
C ALA A 33 13.03 -5.98 3.97
N GLU A 34 13.73 -6.95 4.59
CA GLU A 34 13.70 -8.33 4.12
C GLU A 34 12.24 -8.64 3.83
N PRO A 35 11.92 -9.37 2.75
CA PRO A 35 10.55 -9.76 2.51
C PRO A 35 10.10 -10.54 3.77
N ALA A 36 9.48 -9.81 4.72
CA ALA A 36 8.78 -10.43 5.81
C ALA A 36 7.84 -11.44 5.16
N ASP A 37 7.73 -12.62 5.75
CA ASP A 37 6.85 -13.68 5.25
C ASP A 37 5.52 -13.04 4.85
N GLU A 38 5.10 -13.30 3.62
CA GLU A 38 3.81 -12.84 3.13
C GLU A 38 2.74 -13.49 4.00
N HIS A 39 1.83 -12.68 4.54
CA HIS A 39 0.72 -13.20 5.30
C HIS A 39 -0.25 -13.90 4.36
N GLU A 40 -0.12 -15.22 4.28
CA GLU A 40 -0.97 -16.09 3.48
C GLU A 40 -2.43 -16.08 3.97
N GLY A 41 -3.34 -16.36 3.07
CA GLY A 41 -4.77 -16.48 3.41
C GLY A 41 -5.52 -15.16 3.56
N ILE A 42 -4.89 -14.01 3.23
CA ILE A 42 -5.50 -12.68 3.36
C ILE A 42 -5.26 -11.86 2.10
N LEU A 43 -6.34 -11.57 1.38
CA LEU A 43 -6.30 -10.58 0.29
C LEU A 43 -6.73 -9.21 0.83
N ARG A 44 -5.80 -8.25 0.83
CA ARG A 44 -6.06 -6.88 1.25
C ARG A 44 -6.67 -6.06 0.12
N PHE A 45 -7.38 -4.99 0.50
CA PHE A 45 -7.92 -4.00 -0.42
C PHE A 45 -7.39 -2.62 -0.11
N HIS A 46 -6.93 -1.93 -1.15
CA HIS A 46 -6.27 -0.65 -1.02
C HIS A 46 -6.82 0.34 -2.03
N VAL A 47 -7.28 1.49 -1.58
CA VAL A 47 -7.71 2.59 -2.47
C VAL A 47 -6.91 3.83 -2.15
N ILE A 48 -6.27 4.42 -3.15
CA ILE A 48 -5.43 5.61 -3.05
C ILE A 48 -6.16 6.79 -3.70
N ALA A 49 -6.31 7.88 -2.95
CA ALA A 49 -6.93 9.10 -3.47
C ALA A 49 -5.96 9.85 -4.41
N ASN A 50 -6.51 10.66 -5.33
CA ASN A 50 -5.70 11.55 -6.16
C ASN A 50 -4.89 12.55 -5.31
N SER A 51 -5.51 13.17 -4.30
CA SER A 51 -4.86 14.10 -3.37
C SER A 51 -5.49 14.03 -1.97
N ASP A 52 -4.97 14.84 -1.03
CA ASP A 52 -5.52 14.97 0.33
C ASP A 52 -6.66 15.98 0.45
N SER A 53 -7.15 16.52 -0.68
CA SER A 53 -8.33 17.38 -0.64
C SER A 53 -9.56 16.61 -0.11
N ALA A 54 -10.42 17.28 0.65
CA ALA A 54 -11.64 16.66 1.19
C ALA A 54 -12.48 16.01 0.08
N ARG A 55 -12.54 16.63 -1.10
CA ARG A 55 -13.30 16.15 -2.26
C ARG A 55 -12.70 14.86 -2.82
N ASP A 56 -11.37 14.72 -2.88
CA ASP A 56 -10.69 13.51 -3.36
C ASP A 56 -10.77 12.38 -2.32
N GLN A 57 -10.73 12.74 -1.03
CA GLN A 57 -10.92 11.77 0.04
C GLN A 57 -12.35 11.22 0.06
N GLU A 58 -13.36 12.03 -0.17
CA GLU A 58 -14.75 11.59 -0.32
C GLU A 58 -14.94 10.69 -1.55
N LEU A 59 -14.34 11.09 -2.69
CA LEU A 59 -14.36 10.27 -3.90
C LEU A 59 -13.76 8.89 -3.67
N LYS A 60 -12.62 8.81 -2.99
CA LYS A 60 -11.95 7.55 -2.62
C LYS A 60 -12.88 6.64 -1.83
N LEU A 61 -13.53 7.17 -0.79
CA LEU A 61 -14.47 6.40 0.03
C LEU A 61 -15.66 5.90 -0.81
N GLY A 62 -16.18 6.74 -1.69
CA GLY A 62 -17.26 6.34 -2.59
C GLY A 62 -16.85 5.28 -3.62
N VAL A 63 -15.62 5.34 -4.15
CA VAL A 63 -15.08 4.28 -5.02
C VAL A 63 -14.99 2.96 -4.25
N ARG A 64 -14.48 2.98 -3.01
CA ARG A 64 -14.46 1.80 -2.13
C ARG A 64 -15.86 1.20 -1.99
N ASP A 65 -16.82 2.00 -1.55
CA ASP A 65 -18.19 1.56 -1.24
C ASP A 65 -18.93 1.05 -2.46
N TYR A 66 -18.56 1.54 -3.65
CA TYR A 66 -19.16 1.08 -4.90
C TYR A 66 -18.52 -0.19 -5.46
N VAL A 67 -17.22 -0.36 -5.28
CA VAL A 67 -16.45 -1.46 -5.92
C VAL A 67 -16.35 -2.68 -5.01
N LEU A 68 -16.04 -2.51 -3.73
CA LEU A 68 -15.80 -3.62 -2.79
C LEU A 68 -16.98 -4.60 -2.72
N PRO A 69 -18.25 -4.19 -2.55
CA PRO A 69 -19.37 -5.12 -2.49
C PRO A 69 -19.57 -5.93 -3.78
N LYS A 70 -19.15 -5.37 -4.94
CA LYS A 70 -19.21 -6.10 -6.21
C LYS A 70 -18.15 -7.19 -6.29
N ILE A 71 -16.95 -6.88 -5.80
CA ILE A 71 -15.85 -7.85 -5.72
C ILE A 71 -16.24 -8.99 -4.78
N GLU A 72 -16.68 -8.67 -3.56
CA GLU A 72 -17.10 -9.65 -2.56
C GLU A 72 -18.20 -10.57 -3.08
N LYS A 73 -19.22 -10.01 -3.74
CA LYS A 73 -20.30 -10.79 -4.35
C LYS A 73 -19.80 -11.77 -5.42
N GLU A 74 -18.88 -11.32 -6.27
CA GLU A 74 -18.32 -12.15 -7.34
C GLU A 74 -17.43 -13.27 -6.77
N ILE A 75 -16.62 -12.95 -5.77
CA ILE A 75 -15.77 -13.93 -5.06
C ILE A 75 -16.66 -14.95 -4.36
N THR A 76 -17.62 -14.50 -3.55
CA THR A 76 -18.53 -15.40 -2.82
C THR A 76 -19.33 -16.32 -3.76
N SER A 77 -19.71 -15.82 -4.95
CA SER A 77 -20.41 -16.64 -5.95
C SER A 77 -19.57 -17.78 -6.55
N ARG A 78 -18.24 -17.70 -6.43
CA ARG A 78 -17.28 -18.70 -6.91
C ARG A 78 -16.90 -19.71 -5.83
N MET A 79 -17.07 -19.32 -4.56
CA MET A 79 -16.83 -20.20 -3.42
C MET A 79 -18.00 -21.18 -3.28
N THR A 80 -17.75 -22.47 -3.49
CA THR A 80 -18.74 -23.53 -3.34
C THR A 80 -18.43 -24.37 -2.12
N GLY A 81 -19.31 -24.30 -1.09
CA GLY A 81 -19.20 -25.16 0.09
C GLY A 81 -18.13 -24.73 1.10
N ALA A 82 -17.39 -25.69 1.65
CA ALA A 82 -16.37 -25.46 2.69
C ALA A 82 -15.04 -24.90 2.16
N ASP A 83 -14.92 -24.74 0.84
CA ASP A 83 -13.68 -24.31 0.17
C ASP A 83 -13.63 -22.79 0.02
N ALA A 84 -13.83 -22.06 1.14
CA ALA A 84 -13.53 -20.63 1.19
C ALA A 84 -12.02 -20.45 1.29
N ASP A 85 -11.35 -20.34 0.12
CA ASP A 85 -9.90 -20.20 0.03
C ASP A 85 -9.52 -18.81 -0.49
N CYS A 86 -8.46 -18.26 0.07
CA CYS A 86 -7.89 -16.99 -0.35
C CYS A 86 -7.42 -17.03 -1.81
N ASP A 87 -6.93 -18.18 -2.27
CA ASP A 87 -6.49 -18.39 -3.64
C ASP A 87 -7.57 -18.03 -4.67
N ILE A 88 -8.84 -18.38 -4.38
CA ILE A 88 -9.98 -18.03 -5.24
C ILE A 88 -10.16 -16.50 -5.33
N ALA A 89 -9.98 -15.81 -4.20
CA ALA A 89 -10.11 -14.35 -4.15
C ALA A 89 -8.96 -13.66 -4.89
N GLU A 90 -7.75 -14.19 -4.76
CA GLU A 90 -6.56 -13.69 -5.44
C GLU A 90 -6.65 -13.90 -6.94
N GLU A 91 -6.95 -15.13 -7.37
CA GLU A 91 -7.16 -15.48 -8.78
C GLU A 91 -8.25 -14.62 -9.41
N TYR A 92 -9.37 -14.42 -8.69
CA TYR A 92 -10.43 -13.52 -9.15
C TYR A 92 -9.90 -12.10 -9.35
N ALA A 93 -9.18 -11.54 -8.38
CA ALA A 93 -8.67 -10.17 -8.46
C ALA A 93 -7.70 -10.01 -9.63
N GLU A 94 -6.76 -10.95 -9.80
CA GLU A 94 -5.77 -10.92 -10.89
C GLU A 94 -6.40 -10.97 -12.29
N HIS A 95 -7.38 -11.85 -12.48
CA HIS A 95 -8.03 -12.03 -13.78
C HIS A 95 -9.10 -10.97 -14.10
N ASN A 96 -9.51 -10.15 -13.12
CA ASN A 96 -10.58 -9.17 -13.32
C ASN A 96 -10.15 -7.71 -13.13
N LEU A 97 -8.85 -7.40 -13.16
CA LEU A 97 -8.31 -6.03 -12.98
C LEU A 97 -9.00 -5.02 -13.89
N GLU A 98 -9.12 -5.30 -15.18
CA GLU A 98 -9.76 -4.41 -16.14
C GLU A 98 -11.27 -4.20 -15.87
N ARG A 99 -11.95 -5.21 -15.35
CA ARG A 99 -13.36 -5.11 -14.97
C ARG A 99 -13.53 -4.24 -13.72
N ILE A 100 -12.66 -4.43 -12.73
CA ILE A 100 -12.61 -3.65 -11.50
C ILE A 100 -12.27 -2.19 -11.82
N LYS A 101 -11.28 -1.95 -12.68
CA LYS A 101 -10.94 -0.62 -13.21
C LYS A 101 -12.15 0.07 -13.83
N LYS A 102 -12.89 -0.63 -14.69
CA LYS A 102 -14.10 -0.09 -15.33
C LYS A 102 -15.17 0.31 -14.31
N TRP A 103 -15.37 -0.46 -13.25
CA TRP A 103 -16.31 -0.09 -12.20
C TRP A 103 -15.87 1.18 -11.47
N ALA A 104 -14.60 1.24 -11.04
CA ALA A 104 -14.05 2.40 -10.37
C ALA A 104 -14.10 3.65 -11.26
N LEU A 105 -13.67 3.54 -12.52
CA LEU A 105 -13.68 4.63 -13.49
C LEU A 105 -15.10 5.15 -13.74
N ARG A 106 -16.08 4.26 -13.87
CA ARG A 106 -17.49 4.63 -14.01
C ARG A 106 -17.94 5.50 -12.83
N TYR A 107 -17.67 5.06 -11.59
CA TYR A 107 -18.02 5.83 -10.41
C TYR A 107 -17.36 7.21 -10.38
N VAL A 108 -16.06 7.28 -10.72
CA VAL A 108 -15.30 8.54 -10.81
C VAL A 108 -15.95 9.49 -11.79
N ARG A 109 -16.33 9.02 -12.99
CA ARG A 109 -17.02 9.82 -14.01
C ARG A 109 -18.42 10.23 -13.61
N ASP A 110 -19.19 9.33 -13.01
CA ASP A 110 -20.56 9.63 -12.52
C ASP A 110 -20.56 10.72 -11.44
N LYS A 111 -19.45 10.85 -10.69
CA LYS A 111 -19.23 11.93 -9.70
C LYS A 111 -18.65 13.22 -10.29
N GLY A 112 -18.45 13.29 -11.61
CA GLY A 112 -18.00 14.48 -12.32
C GLY A 112 -16.50 14.75 -12.21
N PHE A 113 -15.68 13.71 -11.96
CA PHE A 113 -14.24 13.82 -11.98
C PHE A 113 -13.66 13.29 -13.28
N ASP A 114 -12.56 13.90 -13.73
CA ASP A 114 -11.84 13.50 -14.96
C ASP A 114 -10.53 12.77 -14.65
N TYR A 115 -10.47 12.06 -13.52
CA TYR A 115 -9.30 11.27 -13.15
C TYR A 115 -9.29 9.94 -13.89
N ASP A 116 -8.10 9.47 -14.27
CA ASP A 116 -7.91 8.07 -14.64
C ASP A 116 -7.86 7.19 -13.39
N VAL A 117 -7.99 5.90 -13.59
CA VAL A 117 -7.93 4.89 -12.54
C VAL A 117 -7.00 3.78 -12.99
N THR A 118 -6.12 3.36 -12.11
CA THR A 118 -5.30 2.15 -12.30
C THR A 118 -5.65 1.10 -11.27
N THR A 119 -5.46 -0.16 -11.63
CA THR A 119 -5.69 -1.32 -10.77
C THR A 119 -4.52 -2.28 -10.88
N GLU A 120 -4.08 -2.81 -9.75
CA GLU A 120 -3.02 -3.80 -9.69
C GLU A 120 -3.25 -4.79 -8.55
N VAL A 121 -2.73 -6.00 -8.68
CA VAL A 121 -2.54 -6.96 -7.58
C VAL A 121 -1.05 -7.13 -7.37
N GLY A 122 -0.62 -7.10 -6.12
CA GLY A 122 0.78 -7.27 -5.76
C GLY A 122 1.03 -7.22 -4.27
N VAL A 123 2.23 -7.59 -3.86
CA VAL A 123 2.63 -7.57 -2.45
C VAL A 123 2.89 -6.13 -2.01
N LYS A 124 2.27 -5.72 -0.90
CA LYS A 124 2.38 -4.38 -0.32
C LYS A 124 2.69 -4.47 1.17
N ALA A 125 3.61 -3.63 1.63
CA ALA A 125 3.81 -3.41 3.06
C ALA A 125 2.62 -2.62 3.62
N ILE A 126 1.86 -3.24 4.50
CA ILE A 126 0.64 -2.67 5.08
C ILE A 126 0.85 -2.49 6.59
N PRO A 127 0.52 -1.30 7.15
CA PRO A 127 0.62 -1.08 8.58
C PRO A 127 -0.40 -1.93 9.34
N ALA A 128 -0.11 -2.17 10.62
CA ALA A 128 -1.06 -2.86 11.50
C ALA A 128 -2.42 -2.16 11.49
N LYS A 129 -3.49 -2.94 11.44
CA LYS A 129 -4.88 -2.45 11.45
C LYS A 129 -5.74 -3.34 12.31
N GLN A 130 -6.66 -2.69 13.02
CA GLN A 130 -7.70 -3.37 13.77
C GLN A 130 -9.06 -3.01 13.16
N TYR A 131 -9.90 -4.01 12.98
CA TYR A 131 -11.28 -3.88 12.54
C TYR A 131 -12.13 -4.64 13.55
N ASP A 132 -12.90 -3.93 14.34
CA ASP A 132 -13.63 -4.47 15.49
C ASP A 132 -12.73 -5.38 16.37
N ASP A 133 -13.02 -6.66 16.45
CA ASP A 133 -12.25 -7.64 17.23
C ASP A 133 -11.10 -8.31 16.42
N LEU A 134 -10.95 -7.99 15.13
CA LEU A 134 -9.94 -8.59 14.26
C LEU A 134 -8.70 -7.68 14.17
N TYR A 135 -7.54 -8.23 14.52
CA TYR A 135 -6.25 -7.55 14.43
C TYR A 135 -5.40 -8.14 13.31
N PHE A 136 -4.98 -7.27 12.40
CA PHE A 136 -4.04 -7.60 11.32
C PHE A 136 -2.69 -6.93 11.62
N PRO A 137 -1.61 -7.68 11.86
CA PRO A 137 -0.30 -7.12 12.14
C PRO A 137 0.25 -6.34 10.94
N ALA A 138 1.24 -5.49 11.18
CA ALA A 138 2.01 -4.89 10.10
C ALA A 138 2.82 -5.98 9.38
N GLY A 139 2.88 -5.92 8.05
CA GLY A 139 3.59 -6.92 7.27
C GLY A 139 3.35 -6.78 5.77
N ASN A 140 3.86 -7.76 5.03
CA ASN A 140 3.63 -7.88 3.60
C ASN A 140 2.37 -8.71 3.35
N TYR A 141 1.48 -8.15 2.55
CA TYR A 141 0.21 -8.77 2.17
C TYR A 141 0.01 -8.67 0.67
N LYS A 142 -0.57 -9.68 0.08
CA LYS A 142 -1.14 -9.55 -1.26
C LYS A 142 -2.33 -8.58 -1.21
N ALA A 143 -2.35 -7.61 -2.10
CA ALA A 143 -3.34 -6.53 -2.08
C ALA A 143 -3.83 -6.18 -3.48
N LEU A 144 -5.14 -6.07 -3.63
CA LEU A 144 -5.76 -5.40 -4.76
C LEU A 144 -5.76 -3.90 -4.51
N THR A 145 -5.06 -3.15 -5.34
CA THR A 145 -4.92 -1.70 -5.24
C THR A 145 -5.69 -1.00 -6.34
N ILE A 146 -6.47 0.01 -5.98
CA ILE A 146 -7.10 0.96 -6.91
C ILE A 146 -6.48 2.33 -6.66
N THR A 147 -5.85 2.92 -7.67
CA THR A 147 -5.28 4.26 -7.60
C THR A 147 -6.10 5.23 -8.44
N ILE A 148 -6.55 6.33 -7.85
CA ILE A 148 -7.34 7.38 -8.51
C ILE A 148 -6.41 8.54 -8.85
N GLY A 149 -6.37 8.94 -10.13
CA GLY A 149 -5.57 10.04 -10.62
C GLY A 149 -4.08 9.86 -10.33
N GLU A 150 -3.45 10.83 -9.67
CA GLU A 150 -2.01 10.83 -9.36
C GLU A 150 -1.64 9.93 -8.16
N GLY A 151 -2.62 9.47 -7.38
CA GLY A 151 -2.37 8.61 -6.23
C GLY A 151 -1.51 9.26 -5.13
N LYS A 152 -1.57 10.57 -4.97
CA LYS A 152 -0.78 11.33 -3.97
C LYS A 152 -1.50 11.55 -2.64
N GLY A 153 -2.76 11.13 -2.55
CA GLY A 153 -3.56 11.31 -1.34
C GLY A 153 -3.44 10.14 -0.38
N GLN A 154 -4.08 10.30 0.79
CA GLN A 154 -4.11 9.28 1.83
C GLN A 154 -4.77 7.99 1.35
N ASN A 155 -4.23 6.90 1.85
CA ASN A 155 -4.65 5.54 1.54
C ASN A 155 -5.83 5.10 2.41
N TRP A 156 -6.69 4.26 1.85
CA TRP A 156 -7.66 3.47 2.59
C TRP A 156 -7.27 2.00 2.52
N TRP A 157 -7.25 1.35 3.67
CA TRP A 157 -6.89 -0.06 3.80
C TRP A 157 -8.10 -0.86 4.27
N CYS A 158 -8.37 -2.00 3.64
CA CYS A 158 -9.43 -2.93 4.00
C CYS A 158 -8.96 -4.37 3.74
N VAL A 159 -9.88 -5.33 3.90
CA VAL A 159 -9.69 -6.73 3.57
C VAL A 159 -10.76 -7.13 2.57
N VAL A 160 -10.38 -7.83 1.50
CA VAL A 160 -11.33 -8.44 0.56
C VAL A 160 -11.69 -9.84 1.02
N PHE A 161 -10.66 -10.55 1.52
CA PHE A 161 -10.81 -11.92 1.99
C PHE A 161 -9.92 -12.16 3.22
N PRO A 162 -10.41 -12.83 4.29
CA PRO A 162 -11.83 -13.17 4.49
C PRO A 162 -12.72 -11.92 4.60
N PRO A 163 -14.00 -11.98 4.21
CA PRO A 163 -14.90 -10.84 4.35
C PRO A 163 -15.05 -10.48 5.83
N LEU A 164 -15.01 -9.17 6.14
CA LEU A 164 -15.10 -8.62 7.49
C LEU A 164 -16.56 -8.50 7.94
#